data_0a06c7c817734bd637e31edccdc3554e
#
_entry.id   0a06c7c817734bd637e31edccdc3554e
#
_cell.length_a   1.000
_cell.length_b   1.000
_cell.length_c   1.000
_cell.angle_alpha   90.00
_cell.angle_beta   90.00
_cell.angle_gamma   90.00
#
_symmetry.space_group_name_H-M   'P 1'
#
loop_
_entity.id
_entity.type
_entity.pdbx_description
1 polymer ?
#
loop_
_entity_poly.entity_id
_entity_poly.type
_entity_poly.pdbx_seq_one_letter_code
_entity_poly.pdbx_strand_id
1 'polypeptide(L)'
;MSHFLTLVIGEEPEEQLAKYDESLRLPLHLYKTKEQLISKKREEIERYKKENYDVFLADPEKYRAEYRKEHVDYVEHEFPKMLAWTDEQMYEDAVSDFIIDAEDEDGNEEAEVVLRKDGSVWHVYNDDAKWDWYVIGGRYAGRLRLKDKTQKAYLYYPDYPRLYDREELE
;
A
#
# COMPACT_ATOMS: atom_id res chain seq x y z
N MET A 1 -2.26 -6.89 -10.16
CA MET A 1 -2.24 -7.38 -8.77
C MET A 1 -0.99 -8.23 -8.57
N SER A 2 -0.18 -7.94 -7.56
CA SER A 2 0.96 -8.78 -7.17
C SER A 2 0.49 -9.78 -6.12
N HIS A 3 0.88 -11.05 -6.30
CA HIS A 3 0.60 -12.09 -5.32
C HIS A 3 1.87 -12.37 -4.51
N PHE A 4 1.75 -12.53 -3.23
CA PHE A 4 2.85 -12.91 -2.36
C PHE A 4 2.47 -14.12 -1.51
N LEU A 5 3.48 -14.79 -0.97
CA LEU A 5 3.33 -15.94 -0.09
C LEU A 5 3.59 -15.52 1.34
N THR A 6 2.66 -15.86 2.24
CA THR A 6 2.81 -15.65 3.68
C THR A 6 2.89 -16.99 4.38
N LEU A 7 3.87 -17.16 5.26
CA LEU A 7 3.97 -18.29 6.17
C LEU A 7 3.30 -17.91 7.49
N VAL A 8 2.25 -18.62 7.85
CA VAL A 8 1.60 -18.50 9.16
C VAL A 8 2.02 -19.68 10.04
N ILE A 9 2.51 -19.40 11.24
CA ILE A 9 2.97 -20.41 12.20
C ILE A 9 2.02 -20.41 13.40
N GLY A 10 1.50 -21.56 13.77
CA GLY A 10 0.61 -21.76 14.90
C GLY A 10 -0.76 -22.25 14.50
N GLU A 11 -1.66 -22.27 15.45
CA GLU A 11 -3.06 -22.62 15.27
C GLU A 11 -3.85 -21.39 14.81
N GLU A 12 -5.08 -21.59 14.30
CA GLU A 12 -6.01 -20.54 13.86
C GLU A 12 -5.41 -19.56 12.85
N PRO A 13 -4.94 -20.02 11.68
CA PRO A 13 -4.30 -19.14 10.70
C PRO A 13 -5.24 -18.05 10.18
N GLU A 14 -6.54 -18.31 10.12
CA GLU A 14 -7.55 -17.34 9.70
C GLU A 14 -7.66 -16.16 10.67
N GLU A 15 -7.65 -16.41 11.99
CA GLU A 15 -7.65 -15.36 13.00
C GLU A 15 -6.36 -14.52 12.94
N GLN A 16 -5.22 -15.18 12.71
CA GLN A 16 -3.94 -14.49 12.57
C GLN A 16 -3.89 -13.62 11.31
N LEU A 17 -4.56 -14.02 10.25
CA LEU A 17 -4.62 -13.31 8.99
C LEU A 17 -5.63 -12.17 9.01
N ALA A 18 -6.78 -12.34 9.67
CA ALA A 18 -7.89 -11.39 9.65
C ALA A 18 -7.50 -9.94 10.00
N LYS A 19 -6.55 -9.74 10.89
CA LYS A 19 -6.06 -8.41 11.28
C LYS A 19 -5.36 -7.63 10.16
N TYR A 20 -5.00 -8.28 9.06
CA TYR A 20 -4.33 -7.67 7.91
C TYR A 20 -5.24 -7.52 6.69
N ASP A 21 -6.54 -7.77 6.85
CA ASP A 21 -7.54 -7.61 5.80
C ASP A 21 -7.76 -6.10 5.53
N GLU A 22 -7.76 -5.69 4.27
CA GLU A 22 -7.99 -4.30 3.89
C GLU A 22 -9.45 -3.87 4.08
N SER A 23 -10.37 -4.82 4.13
CA SER A 23 -11.78 -4.55 4.41
C SER A 23 -12.08 -4.30 5.89
N LEU A 24 -11.11 -4.60 6.78
CA LEU A 24 -11.27 -4.36 8.22
C LEU A 24 -11.35 -2.87 8.48
N ARG A 25 -12.47 -2.44 9.09
CA ARG A 25 -12.66 -1.05 9.54
C ARG A 25 -12.31 -0.93 11.01
N LEU A 26 -11.42 0.00 11.31
CA LEU A 26 -10.99 0.33 12.66
C LEU A 26 -11.76 1.57 13.16
N PRO A 27 -11.79 1.82 14.47
CA PRO A 27 -12.26 3.11 14.96
C PRO A 27 -11.49 4.26 14.31
N LEU A 28 -12.14 5.39 14.09
CA LEU A 28 -11.51 6.58 13.49
C LEU A 28 -10.22 6.94 14.24
N HIS A 29 -9.10 6.93 13.54
CA HIS A 29 -7.78 7.17 14.11
C HIS A 29 -6.93 8.08 13.22
N LEU A 30 -5.91 8.69 13.80
CA LEU A 30 -4.99 9.56 13.07
C LEU A 30 -4.22 8.78 12.01
N TYR A 31 -4.39 9.16 10.76
CA TYR A 31 -3.54 8.68 9.67
C TYR A 31 -2.24 9.47 9.60
N LYS A 32 -2.33 10.81 9.42
CA LYS A 32 -1.15 11.70 9.35
C LYS A 32 -1.49 13.10 9.84
N THR A 33 -0.49 13.72 10.47
CA THR A 33 -0.55 15.16 10.72
C THR A 33 -0.25 15.96 9.45
N LYS A 34 -0.55 17.27 9.46
CA LYS A 34 -0.22 18.20 8.37
C LYS A 34 1.29 18.15 8.05
N GLU A 35 2.13 18.16 9.06
CA GLU A 35 3.60 18.13 8.91
C GLU A 35 4.08 16.83 8.28
N GLN A 36 3.48 15.70 8.67
CA GLN A 36 3.81 14.39 8.08
C GLN A 36 3.40 14.29 6.61
N LEU A 37 2.25 14.86 6.23
CA LEU A 37 1.82 14.95 4.83
C LEU A 37 2.78 15.78 3.99
N ILE A 38 3.17 16.96 4.48
CA ILE A 38 4.15 17.83 3.82
C ILE A 38 5.51 17.13 3.68
N SER A 39 5.99 16.48 4.74
CA SER A 39 7.27 15.77 4.72
C SER A 39 7.26 14.64 3.70
N LYS A 40 6.19 13.85 3.68
CA LYS A 40 6.02 12.76 2.71
C LYS A 40 6.01 13.28 1.27
N LYS A 41 5.26 14.36 0.99
CA LYS A 41 5.22 14.96 -0.35
C LYS A 41 6.60 15.50 -0.76
N ARG A 42 7.34 16.14 0.16
CA ARG A 42 8.70 16.62 -0.11
C ARG A 42 9.64 15.46 -0.45
N GLU A 43 9.58 14.35 0.28
CA GLU A 43 10.36 13.15 -0.01
C GLU A 43 10.02 12.54 -1.39
N GLU A 44 8.74 12.55 -1.77
CA GLU A 44 8.28 12.10 -3.09
C GLU A 44 8.83 12.98 -4.22
N ILE A 45 8.79 14.31 -4.05
CA ILE A 45 9.35 15.26 -5.01
C ILE A 45 10.86 15.05 -5.15
N GLU A 46 11.59 14.92 -4.05
CA GLU A 46 13.04 14.70 -4.07
C GLU A 46 13.41 13.34 -4.68
N ARG A 47 12.64 12.30 -4.42
CA ARG A 47 12.83 11.00 -5.06
C ARG A 47 12.59 11.09 -6.56
N TYR A 48 11.48 11.69 -7.00
CA TYR A 48 11.15 11.84 -8.41
C TYR A 48 12.19 12.70 -9.13
N LYS A 49 12.69 13.75 -8.48
CA LYS A 49 13.78 14.57 -9.00
C LYS A 49 15.00 13.72 -9.35
N LYS A 50 15.47 12.89 -8.41
CA LYS A 50 16.65 12.03 -8.62
C LYS A 50 16.43 10.96 -9.69
N GLU A 51 15.26 10.37 -9.70
CA GLU A 51 14.94 9.23 -10.58
C GLU A 51 14.61 9.66 -12.02
N ASN A 52 14.11 10.88 -12.23
CA ASN A 52 13.63 11.35 -13.53
C ASN A 52 14.24 12.67 -13.97
N TYR A 53 14.13 13.73 -13.16
CA TYR A 53 14.51 15.08 -13.58
C TYR A 53 16.02 15.25 -13.73
N ASP A 54 16.82 14.77 -12.78
CA ASP A 54 18.28 14.82 -12.85
C ASP A 54 18.80 13.93 -14.00
N VAL A 55 18.12 12.81 -14.29
CA VAL A 55 18.44 11.95 -15.45
C VAL A 55 18.11 12.65 -16.75
N PHE A 56 16.97 13.33 -16.84
CA PHE A 56 16.60 14.16 -18.00
C PHE A 56 17.63 15.27 -18.24
N LEU A 57 18.02 16.00 -17.18
CA LEU A 57 18.99 17.08 -17.30
C LEU A 57 20.39 16.59 -17.74
N ALA A 58 20.76 15.36 -17.38
CA ALA A 58 22.05 14.78 -17.75
C ALA A 58 22.16 14.47 -19.26
N ASP A 59 21.08 13.96 -19.87
CA ASP A 59 21.01 13.64 -21.30
C ASP A 59 19.57 13.75 -21.84
N PRO A 60 19.08 14.95 -22.17
CA PRO A 60 17.73 15.16 -22.62
C PRO A 60 17.36 14.44 -23.94
N GLU A 61 18.33 14.28 -24.84
CA GLU A 61 18.06 13.62 -26.13
C GLU A 61 17.83 12.13 -25.95
N LYS A 62 18.68 11.49 -25.15
CA LYS A 62 18.53 10.08 -24.79
C LYS A 62 17.22 9.85 -24.04
N TYR A 63 16.90 10.70 -23.06
CA TYR A 63 15.65 10.60 -22.29
C TYR A 63 14.42 10.67 -23.20
N ARG A 64 14.38 11.63 -24.14
CA ARG A 64 13.29 11.76 -25.13
C ARG A 64 13.16 10.56 -26.07
N ALA A 65 14.25 9.84 -26.33
CA ALA A 65 14.22 8.63 -27.15
C ALA A 65 13.72 7.40 -26.39
N GLU A 66 13.91 7.35 -25.07
CA GLU A 66 13.58 6.19 -24.23
C GLU A 66 12.15 6.26 -23.65
N TYR A 67 11.63 7.47 -23.40
CA TYR A 67 10.35 7.66 -22.72
C TYR A 67 9.25 8.21 -23.62
N ARG A 68 7.98 7.96 -23.24
CA ARG A 68 6.82 8.50 -23.96
C ARG A 68 6.78 10.02 -23.86
N LYS A 69 6.25 10.65 -24.90
CA LYS A 69 6.18 12.10 -25.01
C LYS A 69 5.51 12.77 -23.82
N GLU A 70 4.39 12.22 -23.36
CA GLU A 70 3.63 12.77 -22.22
C GLU A 70 4.46 12.79 -20.93
N HIS A 71 5.28 11.75 -20.72
CA HIS A 71 6.17 11.67 -19.57
C HIS A 71 7.32 12.69 -19.70
N VAL A 72 7.89 12.84 -20.87
CA VAL A 72 8.93 13.84 -21.16
C VAL A 72 8.40 15.25 -20.96
N ASP A 73 7.22 15.56 -21.51
CA ASP A 73 6.56 16.87 -21.38
C ASP A 73 6.32 17.20 -19.88
N TYR A 74 5.89 16.21 -19.08
CA TYR A 74 5.72 16.39 -17.65
C TYR A 74 7.07 16.70 -16.94
N VAL A 75 8.09 15.90 -17.19
CA VAL A 75 9.41 16.08 -16.56
C VAL A 75 10.05 17.41 -16.96
N GLU A 76 9.89 17.84 -18.21
CA GLU A 76 10.48 19.07 -18.75
C GLU A 76 9.75 20.35 -18.31
N HIS A 77 8.42 20.32 -18.20
CA HIS A 77 7.61 21.52 -18.06
C HIS A 77 6.78 21.60 -16.77
N GLU A 78 6.29 20.47 -16.26
CA GLU A 78 5.41 20.48 -15.09
C GLU A 78 6.19 20.20 -13.80
N PHE A 79 7.04 19.20 -13.80
CA PHE A 79 7.78 18.83 -12.61
C PHE A 79 8.65 19.97 -12.03
N PRO A 80 9.36 20.81 -12.84
CA PRO A 80 10.12 21.93 -12.28
C PRO A 80 9.29 22.92 -11.45
N LYS A 81 7.98 23.03 -11.71
CA LYS A 81 7.07 23.87 -10.92
C LYS A 81 6.92 23.33 -9.50
N MET A 82 6.91 22.01 -9.34
CA MET A 82 6.79 21.35 -8.04
C MET A 82 8.04 21.55 -7.15
N LEU A 83 9.21 21.73 -7.74
CA LEU A 83 10.45 22.03 -6.99
C LEU A 83 10.40 23.38 -6.25
N ALA A 84 9.54 24.29 -6.69
CA ALA A 84 9.32 25.59 -6.08
C ALA A 84 8.10 25.63 -5.14
N TRP A 85 7.45 24.53 -4.91
CA TRP A 85 6.23 24.48 -4.07
C TRP A 85 6.54 24.88 -2.63
N THR A 86 5.62 25.65 -2.07
CA THR A 86 5.57 25.96 -0.65
C THR A 86 5.01 24.77 0.13
N ASP A 87 5.19 24.77 1.45
CA ASP A 87 4.62 23.76 2.34
C ASP A 87 3.09 23.66 2.20
N GLU A 88 2.41 24.81 2.00
CA GLU A 88 0.96 24.82 1.80
C GLU A 88 0.56 24.15 0.48
N GLN A 89 1.26 24.41 -0.61
CA GLN A 89 1.01 23.74 -1.90
C GLN A 89 1.28 22.23 -1.84
N MET A 90 2.34 21.83 -1.13
CA MET A 90 2.62 20.40 -0.88
C MET A 90 1.50 19.75 -0.07
N TYR A 91 0.97 20.45 0.93
CA TYR A 91 -0.12 19.99 1.75
C TYR A 91 -1.43 19.88 0.96
N GLU A 92 -1.82 20.92 0.21
CA GLU A 92 -3.03 20.92 -0.63
C GLU A 92 -3.01 19.75 -1.63
N ASP A 93 -1.87 19.52 -2.26
CA ASP A 93 -1.71 18.40 -3.20
C ASP A 93 -1.80 17.04 -2.47
N ALA A 94 -1.12 16.90 -1.32
CA ALA A 94 -1.16 15.67 -0.54
C ALA A 94 -2.57 15.33 0.00
N VAL A 95 -3.39 16.33 0.31
CA VAL A 95 -4.77 16.15 0.76
C VAL A 95 -5.71 15.86 -0.40
N SER A 96 -5.43 16.39 -1.59
CA SER A 96 -6.28 16.19 -2.77
C SER A 96 -6.39 14.73 -3.21
N ASP A 97 -5.43 13.88 -2.82
CA ASP A 97 -5.45 12.45 -3.07
C ASP A 97 -6.49 11.69 -2.23
N PHE A 98 -7.03 12.33 -1.18
CA PHE A 98 -8.05 11.71 -0.33
C PHE A 98 -9.46 12.09 -0.76
N ILE A 99 -10.35 11.11 -0.69
CA ILE A 99 -11.79 11.37 -0.73
C ILE A 99 -12.19 11.76 0.69
N ILE A 100 -12.40 13.04 0.92
CA ILE A 100 -12.80 13.56 2.24
C ILE A 100 -14.32 13.48 2.35
N ASP A 101 -14.80 12.67 3.29
CA ASP A 101 -16.23 12.45 3.49
C ASP A 101 -16.88 13.57 4.32
N ALA A 102 -16.12 14.14 5.25
CA ALA A 102 -16.59 15.26 6.07
C ALA A 102 -15.42 16.11 6.58
N GLU A 103 -15.61 17.44 6.61
CA GLU A 103 -14.88 18.32 7.51
C GLU A 103 -15.58 18.22 8.87
N ASP A 104 -14.98 17.52 9.85
CA ASP A 104 -15.77 17.29 11.04
C ASP A 104 -15.02 17.46 12.35
N GLU A 105 -15.60 18.32 13.22
CA GLU A 105 -15.38 18.32 14.66
C GLU A 105 -16.45 17.49 15.41
N ASP A 106 -17.57 17.17 14.78
CA ASP A 106 -18.77 16.65 15.43
C ASP A 106 -18.98 15.13 15.27
N GLY A 107 -17.99 14.41 14.68
CA GLY A 107 -17.99 12.95 14.63
C GLY A 107 -19.09 12.34 13.78
N ASN A 108 -19.05 12.55 12.49
CA ASN A 108 -19.86 11.75 11.59
C ASN A 108 -19.36 10.31 11.65
N GLU A 109 -20.06 9.45 12.40
CA GLU A 109 -19.69 8.05 12.61
C GLU A 109 -19.64 7.23 11.31
N GLU A 110 -20.19 7.76 10.21
CA GLU A 110 -20.21 7.12 8.89
C GLU A 110 -19.06 7.57 7.99
N ALA A 111 -18.30 8.59 8.36
CA ALA A 111 -17.20 9.10 7.55
C ALA A 111 -16.00 8.13 7.57
N GLU A 112 -15.51 7.76 6.39
CA GLU A 112 -14.31 6.90 6.27
C GLU A 112 -13.02 7.69 6.33
N VAL A 113 -13.01 8.94 5.83
CA VAL A 113 -11.85 9.86 5.85
C VAL A 113 -12.29 11.24 6.31
N VAL A 114 -11.65 11.76 7.34
CA VAL A 114 -11.97 13.06 7.95
C VAL A 114 -10.74 13.96 7.92
N LEU A 115 -10.91 15.17 7.39
CA LEU A 115 -9.94 16.25 7.50
C LEU A 115 -10.32 17.14 8.69
N ARG A 116 -9.43 17.30 9.66
CA ARG A 116 -9.64 18.16 10.83
C ARG A 116 -9.10 19.56 10.61
N LYS A 117 -9.56 20.51 11.42
CA LYS A 117 -9.18 21.94 11.35
C LYS A 117 -7.68 22.19 11.55
N ASP A 118 -6.99 21.30 12.26
CA ASP A 118 -5.54 21.36 12.43
C ASP A 118 -4.77 20.86 11.18
N GLY A 119 -5.51 20.42 10.14
CA GLY A 119 -4.95 19.87 8.91
C GLY A 119 -4.54 18.42 9.00
N SER A 120 -4.85 17.71 10.08
CA SER A 120 -4.62 16.28 10.20
C SER A 120 -5.69 15.48 9.46
N VAL A 121 -5.26 14.38 8.82
CA VAL A 121 -6.15 13.42 8.16
C VAL A 121 -6.34 12.21 9.07
N TRP A 122 -7.58 11.84 9.29
CA TRP A 122 -8.02 10.69 10.07
C TRP A 122 -8.80 9.74 9.20
N HIS A 123 -8.73 8.44 9.47
CA HIS A 123 -9.46 7.43 8.70
C HIS A 123 -9.83 6.20 9.55
N VAL A 124 -10.69 5.36 8.97
CA VAL A 124 -11.12 4.09 9.56
C VAL A 124 -10.43 2.88 8.93
N TYR A 125 -9.56 3.09 7.93
CA TYR A 125 -8.90 2.01 7.23
C TYR A 125 -7.85 1.32 8.09
N ASN A 126 -7.56 0.09 7.76
CA ASN A 126 -6.56 -0.71 8.44
C ASN A 126 -5.16 -0.40 7.89
N ASP A 127 -4.34 0.35 8.64
CA ASP A 127 -2.96 0.69 8.26
C ASP A 127 -2.05 -0.52 8.13
N ASP A 128 -2.40 -1.64 8.80
CA ASP A 128 -1.68 -2.90 8.72
C ASP A 128 -2.16 -3.80 7.58
N ALA A 129 -3.09 -3.36 6.74
CA ALA A 129 -3.63 -4.13 5.62
C ALA A 129 -2.54 -4.67 4.70
N LYS A 130 -2.65 -5.93 4.33
CA LYS A 130 -1.70 -6.64 3.46
C LYS A 130 -2.38 -7.28 2.26
N TRP A 131 -3.67 -7.56 2.34
CA TRP A 131 -4.45 -8.25 1.31
C TRP A 131 -5.92 -7.85 1.34
N ASP A 132 -6.53 -7.91 0.19
CA ASP A 132 -7.96 -7.83 -0.06
C ASP A 132 -8.62 -9.21 0.01
N TRP A 133 -7.85 -10.26 -0.26
CA TRP A 133 -8.25 -11.65 -0.11
C TRP A 133 -7.02 -12.56 -0.01
N TYR A 134 -7.20 -13.73 0.57
CA TYR A 134 -6.16 -14.76 0.65
C TYR A 134 -6.74 -16.16 0.47
N VAL A 135 -5.86 -17.11 0.19
CA VAL A 135 -6.19 -18.52 0.08
C VAL A 135 -5.17 -19.30 0.86
N ILE A 136 -5.63 -20.14 1.79
CA ILE A 136 -4.76 -21.05 2.54
C ILE A 136 -4.35 -22.20 1.62
N GLY A 137 -3.05 -22.40 1.46
CA GLY A 137 -2.46 -23.39 0.57
C GLY A 137 -2.38 -22.94 -0.89
N GLY A 138 -3.48 -22.97 -1.61
CA GLY A 138 -3.54 -22.58 -3.02
C GLY A 138 -2.45 -23.24 -3.89
N ARG A 139 -1.92 -22.52 -4.89
CA ARG A 139 -0.85 -23.00 -5.78
C ARG A 139 0.51 -23.18 -5.12
N TYR A 140 0.63 -22.75 -3.86
CA TYR A 140 1.87 -22.89 -3.07
C TYR A 140 1.78 -24.05 -2.07
N ALA A 141 0.67 -24.79 -2.10
CA ALA A 141 0.49 -25.97 -1.29
C ALA A 141 1.67 -26.93 -1.47
N GLY A 142 2.15 -27.49 -0.36
CA GLY A 142 3.22 -28.48 -0.36
C GLY A 142 4.63 -27.97 -0.68
N ARG A 143 4.86 -26.67 -0.84
CA ARG A 143 6.21 -26.11 -1.09
C ARG A 143 7.11 -26.09 0.14
N LEU A 144 6.53 -26.19 1.34
CA LEU A 144 7.30 -26.22 2.58
C LEU A 144 7.53 -27.67 3.02
N ARG A 145 8.80 -28.02 3.18
CA ARG A 145 9.19 -29.34 3.73
C ARG A 145 9.12 -29.29 5.26
N LEU A 146 8.30 -30.14 5.83
CA LEU A 146 8.21 -30.27 7.28
C LEU A 146 9.47 -30.94 7.84
N LYS A 147 10.04 -30.40 8.91
CA LYS A 147 11.15 -31.04 9.63
C LYS A 147 10.70 -32.33 10.31
N ASP A 148 9.50 -32.30 10.89
CA ASP A 148 8.87 -33.46 11.49
C ASP A 148 7.98 -34.14 10.46
N LYS A 149 8.45 -35.26 10.01
CA LYS A 149 7.84 -36.09 8.99
C LYS A 149 6.56 -36.81 9.45
N THR A 150 6.25 -36.76 10.72
CA THR A 150 5.02 -37.33 11.29
C THR A 150 3.87 -36.32 11.33
N GLN A 151 4.16 -35.03 11.15
CA GLN A 151 3.15 -33.98 11.11
C GLN A 151 2.51 -33.89 9.73
N LYS A 152 1.19 -33.79 9.71
CA LYS A 152 0.45 -33.50 8.47
C LYS A 152 0.52 -31.99 8.20
N ALA A 153 0.95 -31.61 7.01
CA ALA A 153 0.74 -30.25 6.53
C ALA A 153 -0.74 -30.10 6.16
N TYR A 154 -1.50 -29.45 7.02
CA TYR A 154 -2.88 -29.12 6.70
C TYR A 154 -2.87 -27.96 5.70
N LEU A 155 -3.25 -28.26 4.48
CA LEU A 155 -3.53 -27.29 3.44
C LEU A 155 -5.05 -27.22 3.34
N TYR A 156 -5.64 -26.31 4.12
CA TYR A 156 -7.08 -26.11 4.11
C TYR A 156 -7.46 -25.28 2.88
N TYR A 157 -8.24 -25.91 2.01
CA TYR A 157 -8.96 -25.26 0.93
C TYR A 157 -10.45 -25.53 1.17
N PRO A 158 -11.27 -24.52 1.52
CA PRO A 158 -12.70 -24.76 1.84
C PRO A 158 -13.47 -25.45 0.72
N ASP A 159 -13.15 -25.11 -0.53
CA ASP A 159 -13.83 -25.65 -1.71
C ASP A 159 -13.11 -26.87 -2.35
N TYR A 160 -11.89 -27.16 -1.91
CA TYR A 160 -11.10 -28.28 -2.35
C TYR A 160 -10.29 -28.86 -1.19
N PRO A 161 -10.93 -29.65 -0.30
CA PRO A 161 -10.23 -30.29 0.80
C PRO A 161 -9.29 -31.36 0.22
N ARG A 162 -8.12 -30.94 -0.24
CA ARG A 162 -7.03 -31.86 -0.51
C ARG A 162 -6.14 -31.92 0.70
N LEU A 163 -6.31 -32.95 1.49
CA LEU A 163 -5.26 -33.45 2.36
C LEU A 163 -4.18 -33.99 1.43
N TYR A 164 -3.12 -33.22 1.23
CA TYR A 164 -1.93 -33.77 0.63
C TYR A 164 -1.24 -34.63 1.68
N ASP A 165 -1.25 -35.94 1.46
CA ASP A 165 -0.40 -36.81 2.22
C ASP A 165 1.06 -36.44 1.88
N ARG A 166 1.96 -36.63 2.81
CA ARG A 166 3.37 -36.30 2.63
C ARG A 166 4.00 -37.00 1.42
N GLU A 167 3.56 -38.22 1.08
CA GLU A 167 3.99 -38.94 -0.08
C GLU A 167 3.64 -38.25 -1.41
N GLU A 168 2.67 -37.38 -1.45
CA GLU A 168 2.32 -36.57 -2.62
C GLU A 168 3.16 -35.27 -2.75
N LEU A 169 4.00 -34.97 -1.74
CA LEU A 169 4.82 -33.75 -1.67
C LEU A 169 6.33 -34.03 -1.96
N GLU A 170 6.73 -35.30 -2.14
CA GLU A 170 8.05 -35.72 -2.55
C GLU A 170 8.14 -35.87 -4.05
#